data_763c0ee20fe0bd98a3697259d95876a2
#
_entry.id   763c0ee20fe0bd98a3697259d95876a2
#
_cell.length_a   1.000
_cell.length_b   1.000
_cell.length_c   1.000
_cell.angle_alpha   90.00
_cell.angle_beta   90.00
_cell.angle_gamma   90.00
#
_symmetry.space_group_name_H-M   'P 1'
#
loop_
_entity.id
_entity.type
_entity.pdbx_description
1 polymer ?
#
loop_
_entity_poly.entity_id
_entity_poly.type
_entity_poly.pdbx_seq_one_letter_code
_entity_poly.pdbx_strand_id
1 'polypeptide(L)'
;MIINSNYRISTMSSASSSSAQFKPICTQNDMRLGKNPEMKLFTLEYNYTNPNFDILSLINVNLHKLLHEVNKDIIDAIDIHPVPTDPSEHNILYKFRDIGGDLGGLKTYMYVSTKIAKRFAANGNTEIIFTSKSVPYEYHRELVQQKYKLLEYPLYIQKYIYREDSEGTGAVSNIQVLHMFKLKPDTESELTVAMENAIGILIKKLYLRLKIAVESLRS
;
A
#
# COMPACT_ATOMS: atom_id res chain seq x y z
N MET A 1 6.53 27.01 18.78
CA MET A 1 7.70 26.11 18.76
C MET A 1 7.51 25.21 17.56
N ILE A 2 8.13 25.57 16.45
CA ILE A 2 7.92 24.94 15.13
C ILE A 2 8.94 23.81 15.03
N ILE A 3 8.48 22.55 15.05
CA ILE A 3 9.34 21.39 14.80
C ILE A 3 9.33 21.13 13.30
N ASN A 4 10.37 21.64 12.62
CA ASN A 4 10.68 21.30 11.23
C ASN A 4 11.29 19.88 11.21
N SER A 5 10.50 18.86 10.91
CA SER A 5 11.02 17.55 10.56
C SER A 5 11.21 17.46 9.03
N ASN A 6 12.34 18.00 8.57
CA ASN A 6 12.83 17.75 7.22
C ASN A 6 13.29 16.30 7.08
N TYR A 7 12.41 15.39 6.71
CA TYR A 7 12.82 14.10 6.17
C TYR A 7 13.41 14.32 4.78
N ARG A 8 14.71 14.53 4.70
CA ARG A 8 15.47 14.42 3.46
C ARG A 8 15.41 12.96 2.99
N ILE A 9 14.57 12.69 2.01
CA ILE A 9 14.69 11.48 1.19
C ILE A 9 15.90 11.72 0.31
N SER A 10 17.09 11.25 0.76
CA SER A 10 18.28 11.26 -0.07
C SER A 10 18.03 10.33 -1.26
N THR A 11 18.11 10.90 -2.45
CA THR A 11 18.24 10.17 -3.71
C THR A 11 19.44 9.24 -3.59
N MET A 12 19.23 7.94 -3.53
CA MET A 12 20.29 6.95 -3.64
C MET A 12 20.79 6.95 -5.10
N SER A 13 21.71 7.84 -5.41
CA SER A 13 22.62 7.70 -6.54
C SER A 13 23.65 6.64 -6.17
N SER A 14 23.97 5.78 -7.13
CA SER A 14 24.98 4.73 -7.14
C SER A 14 26.24 5.08 -6.32
N ALA A 15 26.34 4.59 -5.10
CA ALA A 15 27.56 4.44 -4.35
C ALA A 15 27.46 3.14 -3.59
N SER A 16 28.42 2.27 -3.77
CA SER A 16 28.64 1.00 -3.12
C SER A 16 28.64 1.15 -1.59
N SER A 17 27.50 0.93 -0.97
CA SER A 17 27.36 0.79 0.48
C SER A 17 26.31 -0.27 0.77
N SER A 18 26.69 -1.25 1.55
CA SER A 18 25.94 -2.39 2.08
C SER A 18 24.45 -2.39 1.68
N SER A 19 24.13 -3.05 0.56
CA SER A 19 22.75 -3.26 0.14
C SER A 19 22.05 -3.99 1.27
N ALA A 20 21.19 -3.29 2.00
CA ALA A 20 20.34 -3.87 3.01
C ALA A 20 19.57 -5.02 2.32
N GLN A 21 19.98 -6.25 2.59
CA GLN A 21 19.63 -7.41 1.77
C GLN A 21 18.18 -7.80 2.09
N PHE A 22 17.27 -7.47 1.17
CA PHE A 22 15.90 -7.96 1.26
C PHE A 22 15.89 -9.48 1.07
N LYS A 23 15.36 -10.18 2.07
CA LYS A 23 15.16 -11.63 2.00
C LYS A 23 13.82 -11.91 1.33
N PRO A 24 13.76 -12.74 0.29
CA PRO A 24 12.51 -13.13 -0.33
C PRO A 24 11.66 -13.96 0.66
N ILE A 25 10.38 -13.62 0.78
CA ILE A 25 9.39 -14.41 1.53
C ILE A 25 8.60 -15.28 0.57
N CYS A 26 8.14 -14.70 -0.54
CA CYS A 26 7.33 -15.41 -1.51
C CYS A 26 7.44 -14.73 -2.89
N THR A 27 7.72 -15.55 -3.91
CA THR A 27 7.67 -15.12 -5.32
C THR A 27 6.70 -16.04 -6.05
N GLN A 28 5.60 -15.49 -6.55
CA GLN A 28 4.55 -16.22 -7.28
C GLN A 28 3.73 -15.23 -8.09
N ASN A 29 3.28 -15.64 -9.29
CA ASN A 29 2.44 -14.84 -10.18
C ASN A 29 3.06 -13.46 -10.50
N ASP A 30 4.37 -13.44 -10.78
CA ASP A 30 5.15 -12.23 -11.07
C ASP A 30 5.11 -11.16 -9.97
N MET A 31 4.72 -11.54 -8.76
CA MET A 31 4.75 -10.71 -7.57
C MET A 31 5.82 -11.19 -6.61
N ARG A 32 6.69 -10.28 -6.17
CA ARG A 32 7.79 -10.54 -5.25
C ARG A 32 7.52 -9.87 -3.91
N LEU A 33 7.34 -10.66 -2.87
CA LEU A 33 7.29 -10.19 -1.48
C LEU A 33 8.64 -10.45 -0.82
N GLY A 34 9.25 -9.41 -0.30
CA GLY A 34 10.50 -9.47 0.44
C GLY A 34 10.43 -8.73 1.77
N LYS A 35 11.38 -8.97 2.64
CA LYS A 35 11.53 -8.28 3.93
C LYS A 35 12.99 -7.95 4.20
N ASN A 36 13.24 -6.72 4.61
CA ASN A 36 14.48 -6.35 5.27
C ASN A 36 14.32 -6.59 6.77
N PRO A 37 15.03 -7.59 7.36
CA PRO A 37 14.84 -7.93 8.78
C PRO A 37 15.35 -6.85 9.73
N GLU A 38 16.41 -6.11 9.36
CA GLU A 38 17.00 -5.06 10.21
C GLU A 38 16.07 -3.83 10.29
N MET A 39 15.52 -3.41 9.16
CA MET A 39 14.61 -2.27 9.09
C MET A 39 13.16 -2.65 9.42
N LYS A 40 12.84 -3.94 9.56
CA LYS A 40 11.46 -4.47 9.65
C LYS A 40 10.57 -3.92 8.53
N LEU A 41 11.14 -3.78 7.32
CA LEU A 41 10.48 -3.20 6.15
C LEU A 41 10.14 -4.30 5.16
N PHE A 42 8.87 -4.37 4.77
CA PHE A 42 8.40 -5.23 3.68
C PHE A 42 8.43 -4.47 2.35
N THR A 43 8.70 -5.22 1.28
CA THR A 43 8.51 -4.76 -0.10
C THR A 43 7.63 -5.74 -0.85
N LEU A 44 6.71 -5.23 -1.67
CA LEU A 44 5.94 -6.01 -2.61
C LEU A 44 6.07 -5.35 -3.99
N GLU A 45 6.61 -6.09 -4.96
CA GLU A 45 6.90 -5.62 -6.30
C GLU A 45 6.16 -6.44 -7.34
N TYR A 46 5.56 -5.78 -8.33
CA TYR A 46 4.89 -6.39 -9.48
C TYR A 46 4.63 -5.35 -10.57
N ASN A 47 4.13 -5.82 -11.72
CA ASN A 47 3.66 -4.93 -12.78
C ASN A 47 2.16 -5.10 -12.99
N TYR A 48 1.46 -4.02 -13.32
CA TYR A 48 0.20 -4.06 -14.05
C TYR A 48 0.49 -4.05 -15.54
N THR A 49 -0.13 -4.91 -16.30
CA THR A 49 -0.02 -4.95 -17.77
C THR A 49 -1.40 -5.16 -18.38
N ASN A 50 -1.88 -4.16 -19.13
CA ASN A 50 -3.16 -4.27 -19.85
C ASN A 50 -3.10 -3.45 -21.14
N PRO A 51 -2.89 -4.09 -22.30
CA PRO A 51 -2.81 -3.39 -23.58
C PRO A 51 -4.15 -2.81 -24.07
N ASN A 52 -5.26 -3.21 -23.45
CA ASN A 52 -6.63 -2.83 -23.89
C ASN A 52 -7.26 -1.77 -22.98
N PHE A 53 -6.51 -1.26 -22.01
CA PHE A 53 -7.05 -0.30 -21.03
C PHE A 53 -5.95 0.67 -20.56
N ASP A 54 -6.31 1.96 -20.41
CA ASP A 54 -5.43 2.93 -19.80
C ASP A 54 -5.40 2.75 -18.28
N ILE A 55 -4.37 2.02 -17.80
CA ILE A 55 -4.22 1.72 -16.37
C ILE A 55 -4.05 2.99 -15.54
N LEU A 56 -3.46 4.05 -16.12
CA LEU A 56 -3.19 5.30 -15.40
C LEU A 56 -4.48 5.95 -14.88
N SER A 57 -5.59 5.80 -15.61
CA SER A 57 -6.90 6.32 -15.20
C SER A 57 -7.41 5.75 -13.87
N LEU A 58 -6.91 4.55 -13.47
CA LEU A 58 -7.25 3.91 -12.20
C LEU A 58 -6.34 4.34 -11.05
N ILE A 59 -5.13 4.90 -11.33
CA ILE A 59 -4.15 5.21 -10.29
C ILE A 59 -4.51 6.52 -9.58
N ASN A 60 -5.55 6.44 -8.79
CA ASN A 60 -6.06 7.50 -7.92
C ASN A 60 -6.67 6.91 -6.65
N VAL A 61 -7.24 7.71 -5.78
CA VAL A 61 -7.84 7.26 -4.52
C VAL A 61 -8.93 6.19 -4.69
N ASN A 62 -9.63 6.15 -5.85
CA ASN A 62 -10.67 5.16 -6.10
C ASN A 62 -10.11 3.75 -6.35
N LEU A 63 -8.80 3.59 -6.55
CA LEU A 63 -8.16 2.28 -6.60
C LEU A 63 -8.44 1.47 -5.32
N HIS A 64 -8.59 2.14 -4.16
CA HIS A 64 -8.96 1.49 -2.91
C HIS A 64 -10.38 0.90 -2.95
N LYS A 65 -11.32 1.55 -3.69
CA LYS A 65 -12.67 0.99 -3.89
C LYS A 65 -12.62 -0.28 -4.72
N LEU A 66 -11.81 -0.30 -5.79
CA LEU A 66 -11.59 -1.51 -6.58
C LEU A 66 -10.94 -2.61 -5.75
N LEU A 67 -9.96 -2.26 -4.90
CA LEU A 67 -9.35 -3.20 -3.94
C LEU A 67 -10.40 -3.84 -3.03
N HIS A 68 -11.37 -3.07 -2.53
CA HIS A 68 -12.49 -3.59 -1.74
C HIS A 68 -13.36 -4.55 -2.58
N GLU A 69 -13.77 -4.12 -3.78
CA GLU A 69 -14.68 -4.90 -4.63
C GLU A 69 -14.15 -6.32 -4.92
N VAL A 70 -12.83 -6.44 -5.17
CA VAL A 70 -12.21 -7.73 -5.49
C VAL A 70 -11.81 -8.55 -4.25
N ASN A 71 -11.98 -8.00 -3.05
CA ASN A 71 -11.57 -8.63 -1.77
C ASN A 71 -12.68 -8.57 -0.71
N LYS A 72 -13.95 -8.60 -1.09
CA LYS A 72 -15.10 -8.53 -0.15
C LYS A 72 -15.13 -9.64 0.90
N ASP A 73 -14.47 -10.75 0.65
CA ASP A 73 -14.30 -11.85 1.62
C ASP A 73 -13.31 -11.50 2.74
N ILE A 74 -12.42 -10.54 2.53
CA ILE A 74 -11.38 -10.12 3.47
C ILE A 74 -11.64 -8.71 3.99
N ILE A 75 -12.01 -7.79 3.11
CA ILE A 75 -12.29 -6.39 3.43
C ILE A 75 -13.80 -6.22 3.58
N ASP A 76 -14.23 -5.81 4.76
CA ASP A 76 -15.65 -5.58 5.07
C ASP A 76 -16.14 -4.24 4.51
N ALA A 77 -15.34 -3.18 4.71
CA ALA A 77 -15.64 -1.85 4.19
C ALA A 77 -14.35 -1.03 3.96
N ILE A 78 -14.43 -0.10 3.02
CA ILE A 78 -13.48 1.00 2.84
C ILE A 78 -14.25 2.30 2.74
N ASP A 79 -14.02 3.23 3.68
CA ASP A 79 -14.60 4.55 3.68
C ASP A 79 -13.51 5.59 3.38
N ILE A 80 -13.73 6.44 2.37
CA ILE A 80 -12.75 7.43 1.88
C ILE A 80 -13.32 8.81 2.09
N HIS A 81 -12.62 9.63 2.85
CA HIS A 81 -12.99 11.01 3.17
C HIS A 81 -11.90 11.98 2.68
N PRO A 82 -12.22 12.94 1.80
CA PRO A 82 -11.25 13.95 1.41
C PRO A 82 -10.89 14.84 2.61
N VAL A 83 -9.64 15.27 2.69
CA VAL A 83 -9.22 16.27 3.67
C VAL A 83 -9.55 17.65 3.14
N PRO A 84 -10.40 18.46 3.81
CA PRO A 84 -10.89 19.73 3.27
C PRO A 84 -9.79 20.75 2.95
N THR A 85 -8.66 20.67 3.63
CA THR A 85 -7.53 21.61 3.50
C THR A 85 -6.49 21.21 2.46
N ASP A 86 -6.51 19.95 1.99
CA ASP A 86 -5.56 19.43 1.00
C ASP A 86 -6.25 18.41 0.08
N PRO A 87 -6.58 18.79 -1.18
CA PRO A 87 -7.25 17.89 -2.12
C PRO A 87 -6.42 16.66 -2.53
N SER A 88 -5.11 16.69 -2.28
CA SER A 88 -4.22 15.54 -2.52
C SER A 88 -4.20 14.56 -1.35
N GLU A 89 -4.87 14.86 -0.23
CA GLU A 89 -4.87 14.06 0.99
C GLU A 89 -6.28 13.52 1.29
N HIS A 90 -6.33 12.24 1.66
CA HIS A 90 -7.58 11.54 1.99
C HIS A 90 -7.39 10.72 3.25
N ASN A 91 -8.38 10.77 4.14
CA ASN A 91 -8.47 9.86 5.26
C ASN A 91 -9.23 8.60 4.83
N ILE A 92 -8.65 7.43 5.05
CA ILE A 92 -9.21 6.16 4.60
C ILE A 92 -9.36 5.23 5.80
N LEU A 93 -10.59 4.78 6.03
CA LEU A 93 -10.92 3.73 6.99
C LEU A 93 -11.03 2.40 6.25
N TYR A 94 -10.25 1.41 6.66
CA TYR A 94 -10.38 0.03 6.23
C TYR A 94 -10.91 -0.80 7.39
N LYS A 95 -11.94 -1.59 7.14
CA LYS A 95 -12.44 -2.59 8.07
C LYS A 95 -12.20 -3.97 7.46
N PHE A 96 -11.52 -4.83 8.18
CA PHE A 96 -11.24 -6.19 7.74
C PHE A 96 -12.15 -7.16 8.47
N ARG A 97 -12.64 -8.15 7.74
CA ARG A 97 -13.37 -9.29 8.31
C ARG A 97 -12.44 -10.10 9.20
N ASP A 98 -13.03 -10.99 9.96
CA ASP A 98 -12.28 -11.99 10.69
C ASP A 98 -11.45 -12.84 9.69
N ILE A 99 -10.14 -12.61 9.67
CA ILE A 99 -9.23 -13.29 8.77
C ILE A 99 -8.75 -14.56 9.47
N GLY A 100 -9.66 -15.54 9.55
CA GLY A 100 -9.37 -16.93 9.94
C GLY A 100 -8.75 -17.13 11.32
N GLY A 101 -9.08 -18.23 11.96
CA GLY A 101 -8.70 -18.57 13.33
C GLY A 101 -7.21 -18.59 13.66
N ASP A 102 -6.32 -18.56 12.66
CA ASP A 102 -4.86 -18.56 12.83
C ASP A 102 -4.32 -17.25 13.40
N LEU A 103 -5.05 -16.14 13.26
CA LEU A 103 -4.74 -14.83 13.85
C LEU A 103 -5.65 -14.50 15.04
N GLY A 104 -6.34 -15.48 15.60
CA GLY A 104 -7.17 -15.32 16.79
C GLY A 104 -8.59 -14.83 16.54
N GLY A 105 -9.12 -14.92 15.32
CA GLY A 105 -10.53 -14.62 15.03
C GLY A 105 -10.93 -13.17 15.25
N LEU A 106 -10.03 -12.20 15.03
CA LEU A 106 -10.25 -10.80 15.36
C LEU A 106 -10.50 -9.98 14.10
N LYS A 107 -11.61 -9.28 14.09
CA LYS A 107 -11.85 -8.18 13.16
C LYS A 107 -10.81 -7.09 13.40
N THR A 108 -10.22 -6.56 12.34
CA THR A 108 -9.24 -5.46 12.45
C THR A 108 -9.69 -4.25 11.65
N TYR A 109 -9.21 -3.08 12.02
CA TYR A 109 -9.40 -1.88 11.23
C TYR A 109 -8.11 -1.07 11.15
N MET A 110 -7.99 -0.28 10.10
CA MET A 110 -6.94 0.73 9.93
C MET A 110 -7.59 2.07 9.61
N TYR A 111 -7.07 3.15 10.18
CA TYR A 111 -7.42 4.49 9.76
C TYR A 111 -6.15 5.25 9.42
N VAL A 112 -6.04 5.65 8.16
CA VAL A 112 -4.81 6.24 7.61
C VAL A 112 -5.12 7.54 6.89
N SER A 113 -4.21 8.51 7.01
CA SER A 113 -4.16 9.64 6.09
C SER A 113 -3.23 9.27 4.93
N THR A 114 -3.73 9.38 3.70
CA THR A 114 -3.03 9.05 2.46
C THR A 114 -2.87 10.29 1.61
N LYS A 115 -1.63 10.68 1.35
CA LYS A 115 -1.28 11.77 0.44
C LYS A 115 -0.81 11.22 -0.90
N ILE A 116 -1.35 11.78 -1.99
CA ILE A 116 -1.03 11.40 -3.36
C ILE A 116 -0.19 12.51 -3.99
N ALA A 117 0.95 12.14 -4.56
CA ALA A 117 1.83 13.06 -5.26
C ALA A 117 2.29 12.47 -6.60
N LYS A 118 2.37 13.30 -7.63
CA LYS A 118 2.99 12.96 -8.93
C LYS A 118 4.36 13.64 -9.00
N ARG A 119 5.37 12.93 -9.45
CA ARG A 119 6.70 13.51 -9.68
C ARG A 119 7.35 12.92 -10.94
N PHE A 120 8.25 13.69 -11.52
CA PHE A 120 9.11 13.25 -12.62
C PHE A 120 10.47 12.85 -12.04
N ALA A 121 10.92 11.64 -12.36
CA ALA A 121 12.21 11.15 -11.94
C ALA A 121 13.29 11.51 -13.00
N ALA A 122 14.56 11.60 -12.55
CA ALA A 122 15.67 11.97 -13.42
C ALA A 122 15.93 10.98 -14.58
N ASN A 123 15.43 9.75 -14.47
CA ASN A 123 15.54 8.71 -15.51
C ASN A 123 14.44 8.78 -16.57
N GLY A 124 13.63 9.84 -16.58
CA GLY A 124 12.53 10.05 -17.53
C GLY A 124 11.25 9.28 -17.20
N ASN A 125 11.18 8.61 -16.04
CA ASN A 125 9.94 7.99 -15.56
C ASN A 125 9.08 9.00 -14.81
N THR A 126 7.78 8.78 -14.86
CA THR A 126 6.81 9.44 -14.01
C THR A 126 6.43 8.51 -12.86
N GLU A 127 6.33 9.04 -11.65
CA GLU A 127 5.94 8.31 -10.46
C GLU A 127 4.68 8.94 -9.85
N ILE A 128 3.65 8.13 -9.57
CA ILE A 128 2.57 8.49 -8.66
C ILE A 128 2.85 7.79 -7.33
N ILE A 129 2.90 8.57 -6.25
CA ILE A 129 3.29 8.08 -4.93
C ILE A 129 2.15 8.32 -3.96
N PHE A 130 1.66 7.24 -3.36
CA PHE A 130 0.72 7.28 -2.26
C PHE A 130 1.53 7.07 -0.97
N THR A 131 1.50 8.03 -0.09
CA THR A 131 2.14 7.94 1.23
C THR A 131 1.06 7.91 2.29
N SER A 132 0.93 6.80 2.99
CA SER A 132 -0.07 6.60 4.03
C SER A 132 0.60 6.48 5.40
N LYS A 133 -0.03 7.06 6.41
CA LYS A 133 0.36 6.94 7.82
C LYS A 133 -0.89 6.76 8.68
N SER A 134 -0.79 5.97 9.73
CA SER A 134 -1.87 5.87 10.72
C SER A 134 -2.13 7.20 11.40
N VAL A 135 -3.39 7.53 11.56
CA VAL A 135 -3.87 8.73 12.25
C VAL A 135 -4.95 8.34 13.26
N PRO A 136 -5.13 9.13 14.34
CA PRO A 136 -6.20 8.88 15.30
C PRO A 136 -7.57 8.86 14.62
N TYR A 137 -8.43 7.91 15.00
CA TYR A 137 -9.80 7.81 14.53
C TYR A 137 -10.77 8.22 15.63
N GLU A 138 -11.61 9.20 15.37
CA GLU A 138 -12.53 9.76 16.37
C GLU A 138 -13.54 8.73 16.92
N TYR A 139 -14.00 7.80 16.05
CA TYR A 139 -14.93 6.72 16.42
C TYR A 139 -14.22 5.43 16.85
N HIS A 140 -12.97 5.51 17.31
CA HIS A 140 -12.19 4.36 17.77
C HIS A 140 -12.96 3.53 18.82
N ARG A 141 -13.57 4.19 19.81
CA ARG A 141 -14.31 3.52 20.90
C ARG A 141 -15.46 2.66 20.38
N GLU A 142 -16.18 3.13 19.38
CA GLU A 142 -17.30 2.39 18.78
C GLU A 142 -16.79 1.12 18.06
N LEU A 143 -15.69 1.20 17.35
CA LEU A 143 -15.10 0.03 16.71
C LEU A 143 -14.58 -0.99 17.71
N VAL A 144 -13.99 -0.54 18.82
CA VAL A 144 -13.56 -1.43 19.92
C VAL A 144 -14.78 -2.14 20.55
N GLN A 145 -15.89 -1.44 20.76
CA GLN A 145 -17.15 -2.05 21.24
C GLN A 145 -17.67 -3.12 20.26
N GLN A 146 -17.46 -2.93 18.95
CA GLN A 146 -17.78 -3.90 17.90
C GLN A 146 -16.72 -5.00 17.73
N LYS A 147 -15.77 -5.10 18.67
CA LYS A 147 -14.66 -6.07 18.70
C LYS A 147 -13.65 -5.93 17.55
N TYR A 148 -13.50 -4.73 17.00
CA TYR A 148 -12.39 -4.45 16.08
C TYR A 148 -11.11 -4.10 16.86
N LYS A 149 -9.98 -4.59 16.41
CA LYS A 149 -8.66 -4.18 16.85
C LYS A 149 -8.02 -3.23 15.86
N LEU A 150 -7.33 -2.21 16.37
CA LEU A 150 -6.56 -1.28 15.55
C LEU A 150 -5.30 -1.96 15.01
N LEU A 151 -5.09 -1.86 13.70
CA LEU A 151 -3.84 -2.23 13.04
C LEU A 151 -3.14 -0.94 12.60
N GLU A 152 -1.97 -0.66 13.12
CA GLU A 152 -1.20 0.52 12.79
C GLU A 152 -0.12 0.24 11.75
N TYR A 153 -0.03 1.15 10.77
CA TYR A 153 1.08 1.21 9.81
C TYR A 153 1.86 2.51 10.05
N PRO A 154 3.04 2.45 10.65
CA PRO A 154 3.88 3.64 10.82
C PRO A 154 4.27 4.26 9.49
N LEU A 155 4.37 3.44 8.45
CA LEU A 155 4.70 3.87 7.10
C LEU A 155 4.12 2.87 6.09
N TYR A 156 3.40 3.39 5.10
CA TYR A 156 3.03 2.63 3.91
C TYR A 156 3.17 3.53 2.68
N ILE A 157 4.07 3.15 1.79
CA ILE A 157 4.32 3.86 0.53
C ILE A 157 3.96 2.92 -0.61
N GLN A 158 3.16 3.41 -1.56
CA GLN A 158 2.88 2.76 -2.83
C GLN A 158 3.42 3.66 -3.94
N LYS A 159 4.24 3.11 -4.82
CA LYS A 159 4.75 3.81 -5.99
C LYS A 159 4.25 3.11 -7.24
N TYR A 160 3.73 3.90 -8.15
CA TYR A 160 3.31 3.52 -9.49
C TYR A 160 4.22 4.22 -10.48
N ILE A 161 5.08 3.47 -11.16
CA ILE A 161 6.17 3.97 -11.99
C ILE A 161 5.87 3.61 -13.43
N TYR A 162 5.82 4.60 -14.30
CA TYR A 162 5.54 4.43 -15.72
C TYR A 162 6.34 5.42 -16.57
N ARG A 163 6.39 5.16 -17.85
CA ARG A 163 6.98 6.08 -18.82
C ARG A 163 5.86 6.63 -19.68
N GLU A 164 5.79 7.94 -19.77
CA GLU A 164 4.90 8.62 -20.72
C GLU A 164 5.52 8.48 -22.12
N ASP A 165 4.70 8.20 -23.13
CA ASP A 165 5.15 8.25 -24.52
C ASP A 165 5.55 9.68 -24.88
N SER A 166 6.48 9.84 -25.84
CA SER A 166 7.03 11.14 -26.22
C SER A 166 5.98 12.17 -26.68
N GLU A 167 4.78 11.72 -27.00
CA GLU A 167 3.64 12.57 -27.42
C GLU A 167 2.62 12.84 -26.30
N GLY A 168 2.76 12.18 -25.14
CA GLY A 168 1.88 12.39 -23.97
C GLY A 168 0.40 12.00 -24.15
N THR A 169 0.06 11.37 -25.26
CA THR A 169 -1.34 11.05 -25.65
C THR A 169 -1.65 9.56 -25.61
N GLY A 170 -0.68 8.72 -25.35
CA GLY A 170 -0.83 7.26 -25.35
C GLY A 170 -1.42 6.71 -24.05
N ALA A 171 -2.27 5.69 -24.15
CA ALA A 171 -2.73 4.93 -23.01
C ALA A 171 -1.54 4.21 -22.32
N VAL A 172 -1.44 4.33 -21.00
CA VAL A 172 -0.41 3.65 -20.22
C VAL A 172 -0.82 2.22 -19.95
N SER A 173 -0.23 1.29 -20.69
CA SER A 173 -0.54 -0.14 -20.65
C SER A 173 0.34 -0.96 -19.70
N ASN A 174 1.40 -0.36 -19.16
CA ASN A 174 2.33 -1.03 -18.24
C ASN A 174 2.78 -0.07 -17.13
N ILE A 175 2.59 -0.49 -15.88
CA ILE A 175 2.97 0.27 -14.69
C ILE A 175 3.69 -0.67 -13.73
N GLN A 176 4.94 -0.33 -13.37
CA GLN A 176 5.65 -1.00 -12.28
C GLN A 176 5.09 -0.51 -10.94
N VAL A 177 4.79 -1.44 -10.06
CA VAL A 177 4.23 -1.16 -8.73
C VAL A 177 5.21 -1.60 -7.65
N LEU A 178 5.51 -0.70 -6.73
CA LEU A 178 6.34 -0.96 -5.56
C LEU A 178 5.60 -0.54 -4.30
N HIS A 179 5.35 -1.48 -3.40
CA HIS A 179 4.88 -1.19 -2.05
C HIS A 179 6.04 -1.32 -1.06
N MET A 180 6.10 -0.40 -0.10
CA MET A 180 7.00 -0.46 1.05
C MET A 180 6.18 -0.20 2.31
N PHE A 181 6.19 -1.11 3.27
CA PHE A 181 5.40 -0.96 4.47
C PHE A 181 6.09 -1.54 5.70
N LYS A 182 5.83 -0.90 6.83
CA LYS A 182 6.18 -1.40 8.17
C LYS A 182 4.90 -1.74 8.91
N LEU A 183 4.94 -2.85 9.63
CA LEU A 183 3.90 -3.20 10.60
C LEU A 183 4.36 -2.72 11.97
N LYS A 184 3.46 -2.12 12.73
CA LYS A 184 3.67 -1.84 14.15
C LYS A 184 2.85 -2.87 14.92
N PRO A 185 3.51 -3.72 15.73
CA PRO A 185 2.78 -4.59 16.63
C PRO A 185 1.97 -3.74 17.61
N ASP A 186 0.77 -4.20 17.96
CA ASP A 186 0.04 -3.66 19.09
C ASP A 186 0.93 -3.77 20.35
N THR A 187 0.94 -2.75 21.19
CA THR A 187 1.99 -2.46 22.20
C THR A 187 2.20 -3.55 23.25
N GLU A 188 1.40 -4.60 23.28
CA GLU A 188 1.47 -5.66 24.30
C GLU A 188 1.93 -7.05 23.80
N SER A 189 1.99 -7.27 22.50
CA SER A 189 2.49 -8.53 21.95
C SER A 189 3.43 -8.27 20.79
N GLU A 190 4.68 -8.68 20.94
CA GLU A 190 5.59 -8.76 19.79
C GLU A 190 4.99 -9.72 18.77
N LEU A 191 4.69 -9.19 17.57
CA LEU A 191 4.34 -10.05 16.44
C LEU A 191 5.50 -11.02 16.22
N THR A 192 5.23 -12.31 16.26
CA THR A 192 6.23 -13.30 15.86
C THR A 192 6.59 -13.09 14.39
N VAL A 193 7.79 -13.49 13.99
CA VAL A 193 8.22 -13.45 12.58
C VAL A 193 7.22 -14.17 11.66
N ALA A 194 6.63 -15.25 12.17
CA ALA A 194 5.60 -16.01 11.44
C ALA A 194 4.33 -15.17 11.20
N MET A 195 3.86 -14.46 12.22
CA MET A 195 2.68 -13.57 12.09
C MET A 195 2.94 -12.40 11.16
N GLU A 196 4.12 -11.75 11.27
CA GLU A 196 4.50 -10.68 10.34
C GLU A 196 4.52 -11.17 8.88
N ASN A 197 5.10 -12.35 8.64
CA ASN A 197 5.13 -12.95 7.30
C ASN A 197 3.72 -13.31 6.81
N ALA A 198 2.85 -13.82 7.67
CA ALA A 198 1.45 -14.12 7.33
C ALA A 198 0.70 -12.86 6.90
N ILE A 199 0.88 -11.74 7.61
CA ILE A 199 0.30 -10.44 7.22
C ILE A 199 0.85 -9.97 5.86
N GLY A 200 2.17 -10.10 5.64
CA GLY A 200 2.79 -9.78 4.35
C GLY A 200 2.22 -10.60 3.20
N ILE A 201 2.01 -11.90 3.40
CA ILE A 201 1.40 -12.81 2.42
C ILE A 201 -0.06 -12.43 2.17
N LEU A 202 -0.81 -12.04 3.21
CA LEU A 202 -2.18 -11.57 3.07
C LEU A 202 -2.23 -10.30 2.21
N ILE A 203 -1.36 -9.32 2.48
CA ILE A 203 -1.26 -8.09 1.67
C ILE A 203 -0.96 -8.46 0.20
N LYS A 204 0.00 -9.36 -0.04
CA LYS A 204 0.27 -9.85 -1.39
C LYS A 204 -0.98 -10.46 -2.04
N LYS A 205 -1.78 -11.26 -1.31
CA LYS A 205 -3.02 -11.87 -1.82
C LYS A 205 -4.05 -10.81 -2.22
N LEU A 206 -4.22 -9.76 -1.41
CA LEU A 206 -5.14 -8.66 -1.72
C LEU A 206 -4.76 -7.98 -3.04
N TYR A 207 -3.47 -7.66 -3.21
CA TYR A 207 -2.97 -7.00 -4.42
C TYR A 207 -2.85 -7.92 -5.63
N LEU A 208 -2.71 -9.24 -5.44
CA LEU A 208 -2.78 -10.21 -6.54
C LEU A 208 -4.17 -10.20 -7.18
N ARG A 209 -5.24 -10.19 -6.37
CA ARG A 209 -6.61 -10.12 -6.88
C ARG A 209 -6.87 -8.80 -7.60
N LEU A 210 -6.36 -7.69 -7.04
CA LEU A 210 -6.44 -6.39 -7.70
C LEU A 210 -5.69 -6.40 -9.04
N LYS A 211 -4.48 -6.98 -9.09
CA LYS A 211 -3.70 -7.13 -10.32
C LYS A 211 -4.50 -7.88 -11.39
N ILE A 212 -5.05 -9.04 -11.05
CA ILE A 212 -5.86 -9.83 -11.98
C ILE A 212 -7.06 -9.02 -12.48
N ALA A 213 -7.75 -8.30 -11.60
CA ALA A 213 -8.88 -7.46 -12.00
C ALA A 213 -8.46 -6.36 -12.98
N VAL A 214 -7.41 -5.59 -12.66
CA VAL A 214 -6.89 -4.51 -13.54
C VAL A 214 -6.48 -5.07 -14.91
N GLU A 215 -5.81 -6.22 -14.94
CA GLU A 215 -5.35 -6.85 -16.19
C GLU A 215 -6.50 -7.45 -17.03
N SER A 216 -7.67 -7.65 -16.45
CA SER A 216 -8.86 -8.16 -17.13
C SER A 216 -9.80 -7.06 -17.66
N LEU A 217 -9.56 -5.78 -17.31
CA LEU A 217 -10.41 -4.68 -17.78
C LEU A 217 -10.33 -4.51 -19.30
N ARG A 218 -11.42 -4.08 -19.89
CA ARG A 218 -11.52 -3.70 -21.30
C ARG A 218 -12.16 -2.33 -21.39
N SER A 219 -11.67 -1.50 -22.29
CA SER A 219 -12.26 -0.19 -22.64
C SER A 219 -13.56 -0.36 -23.41
#